data_306f4cf9353c0ad3f67518199190b072
#
_entry.id   306f4cf9353c0ad3f67518199190b072
#
_cell.length_a   1.000
_cell.length_b   1.000
_cell.length_c   1.000
_cell.angle_alpha   90.00
_cell.angle_beta   90.00
_cell.angle_gamma   90.00
#
_symmetry.space_group_name_H-M   'P 1'
#
loop_
_entity.id
_entity.type
_entity.pdbx_description
1 polymer ?
#
loop_
_entity_poly.entity_id
_entity_poly.type
_entity_poly.pdbx_seq_one_letter_code
_entity_poly.pdbx_strand_id
1 'polypeptide(L)'
;MKKVCLFNFPPMADFHGYRTETFDPLAYFPKGSHWSLSDLIVSGLNGYGQRRALFAGAAGVDRLYRERNPHYMRMVGDFIDRFRNFDLIVMGFYNFIHPEVLVRELKKPIKVLGFIDDPLSTYQRGIPYLWAFDGAFFISPGYIDNQLFDGAIQRWAGKPAMWWPLVTVPFSQPEKADKRFFQQRDVDVVYVGNPYGQKIEKLIRLKRHFGDRMCIHGRWQFKGYLGFVRGLLGKPVYPHRVISLTPEERTRLYWKTKIGFNMHFSEHPCETGNLRMYETPAHGMMMMCDKAAANAHARIFEPGAEAVYYDSVDEAIDLIEYYLIHEEERIRIAQGGFERYWRDYEWEKNLMMLLDWCMALTPQQKLRD
;
A
#
# COMPACT_ATOMS: atom_id res chain seq x y z
N MET A 1 1.99 14.75 -26.31
CA MET A 1 1.81 14.39 -24.90
C MET A 1 1.12 13.03 -24.84
N LYS A 2 1.71 12.04 -24.15
CA LYS A 2 1.15 10.69 -24.04
C LYS A 2 -0.03 10.68 -23.07
N LYS A 3 -1.09 9.94 -23.42
CA LYS A 3 -2.31 9.81 -22.59
C LYS A 3 -2.23 8.57 -21.72
N VAL A 4 -2.35 8.75 -20.42
CA VAL A 4 -2.20 7.70 -19.42
C VAL A 4 -3.40 7.64 -18.48
N CYS A 5 -4.00 6.48 -18.31
CA CYS A 5 -4.96 6.21 -17.25
C CYS A 5 -4.23 5.65 -16.02
N LEU A 6 -4.32 6.35 -14.89
CA LEU A 6 -3.73 5.94 -13.61
C LEU A 6 -4.87 5.63 -12.62
N PHE A 7 -5.27 4.37 -12.55
CA PHE A 7 -6.28 3.93 -11.60
C PHE A 7 -5.67 3.73 -10.20
N ASN A 8 -6.31 4.29 -9.18
CA ASN A 8 -5.87 4.32 -7.78
C ASN A 8 -4.59 5.14 -7.49
N PHE A 9 -4.24 6.05 -8.36
CA PHE A 9 -3.25 7.09 -8.09
C PHE A 9 -3.95 8.41 -7.78
N PRO A 10 -3.27 9.36 -7.12
CA PRO A 10 -3.79 10.70 -6.94
C PRO A 10 -4.13 11.33 -8.30
N PRO A 11 -5.23 12.09 -8.40
CA PRO A 11 -5.55 12.79 -9.63
C PRO A 11 -4.49 13.85 -9.92
N MET A 12 -3.93 13.78 -11.12
CA MET A 12 -2.97 14.75 -11.66
C MET A 12 -3.46 15.18 -13.03
N ALA A 13 -3.34 16.46 -13.37
CA ALA A 13 -3.78 16.94 -14.68
C ALA A 13 -2.72 16.66 -15.76
N ASP A 14 -1.53 17.19 -15.57
CA ASP A 14 -0.37 17.04 -16.44
C ASP A 14 0.86 16.70 -15.59
N PHE A 15 1.63 15.70 -16.01
CA PHE A 15 2.78 15.23 -15.27
C PHE A 15 3.94 14.92 -16.22
N HIS A 16 4.97 15.77 -16.24
CA HIS A 16 6.21 15.58 -17.02
C HIS A 16 6.01 15.07 -18.47
N GLY A 17 5.08 15.67 -19.23
CA GLY A 17 4.79 15.26 -20.60
C GLY A 17 3.74 14.15 -20.75
N TYR A 18 3.18 13.67 -19.65
CA TYR A 18 2.03 12.77 -19.61
C TYR A 18 0.75 13.54 -19.29
N ARG A 19 -0.30 13.31 -20.06
CA ARG A 19 -1.66 13.70 -19.69
C ARG A 19 -2.29 12.56 -18.93
N THR A 20 -2.52 12.76 -17.62
CA THR A 20 -3.05 11.71 -16.78
C THR A 20 -4.55 11.86 -16.54
N GLU A 21 -5.26 10.76 -16.56
CA GLU A 21 -6.67 10.68 -16.19
C GLU A 21 -6.89 9.52 -15.22
N THR A 22 -7.90 9.66 -14.36
CA THR A 22 -8.31 8.59 -13.44
C THR A 22 -9.73 8.13 -13.75
N PHE A 23 -10.12 6.99 -13.20
CA PHE A 23 -11.44 6.41 -13.36
C PHE A 23 -11.96 5.87 -12.02
N ASP A 24 -13.21 6.20 -11.68
CA ASP A 24 -13.87 5.65 -10.49
C ASP A 24 -14.89 4.58 -10.89
N PRO A 25 -14.53 3.28 -10.86
CA PRO A 25 -15.48 2.21 -11.18
C PRO A 25 -16.63 2.13 -10.18
N LEU A 26 -16.42 2.63 -8.96
CA LEU A 26 -17.44 2.57 -7.90
C LEU A 26 -18.57 3.58 -8.08
N ALA A 27 -18.38 4.61 -8.90
CA ALA A 27 -19.41 5.59 -9.20
C ALA A 27 -20.62 4.99 -9.92
N TYR A 28 -20.44 3.87 -10.61
CA TYR A 28 -21.49 3.17 -11.36
C TYR A 28 -22.41 2.29 -10.50
N PHE A 29 -22.03 2.02 -9.25
CA PHE A 29 -22.76 1.15 -8.36
C PHE A 29 -23.48 1.95 -7.27
N PRO A 30 -24.83 1.97 -7.25
CA PRO A 30 -25.59 2.67 -6.22
C PRO A 30 -25.23 2.18 -4.81
N LYS A 31 -25.25 3.06 -3.84
CA LYS A 31 -25.07 2.67 -2.44
C LYS A 31 -26.21 1.71 -2.04
N GLY A 32 -25.85 0.51 -1.58
CA GLY A 32 -26.81 -0.46 -1.03
C GLY A 32 -27.53 -1.36 -2.03
N SER A 33 -27.33 -1.21 -3.34
CA SER A 33 -27.91 -2.12 -4.33
C SER A 33 -26.94 -3.24 -4.70
N HIS A 34 -27.41 -4.48 -4.69
CA HIS A 34 -26.74 -5.68 -5.19
C HIS A 34 -25.75 -6.41 -4.27
N TRP A 35 -25.87 -6.26 -2.94
CA TRP A 35 -25.10 -7.04 -1.99
C TRP A 35 -25.85 -8.28 -1.55
N SER A 36 -25.27 -9.44 -1.71
CA SER A 36 -25.70 -10.62 -0.97
C SER A 36 -25.26 -10.51 0.50
N LEU A 37 -25.94 -11.24 1.39
CA LEU A 37 -25.52 -11.30 2.80
C LEU A 37 -24.08 -11.79 2.93
N SER A 38 -23.63 -12.70 2.07
CA SER A 38 -22.26 -13.17 2.01
C SER A 38 -21.27 -12.06 1.64
N ASP A 39 -21.60 -11.21 0.66
CA ASP A 39 -20.76 -10.06 0.29
C ASP A 39 -20.61 -9.07 1.45
N LEU A 40 -21.69 -8.83 2.20
CA LEU A 40 -21.69 -7.98 3.39
C LEU A 40 -20.82 -8.56 4.51
N ILE A 41 -20.92 -9.87 4.75
CA ILE A 41 -20.11 -10.56 5.77
C ILE A 41 -18.62 -10.53 5.39
N VAL A 42 -18.27 -10.89 4.16
CA VAL A 42 -16.88 -10.89 3.66
C VAL A 42 -16.30 -9.47 3.70
N SER A 43 -17.06 -8.46 3.30
CA SER A 43 -16.67 -7.05 3.38
C SER A 43 -16.43 -6.61 4.82
N GLY A 44 -17.31 -6.98 5.75
CA GLY A 44 -17.18 -6.66 7.17
C GLY A 44 -15.99 -7.33 7.83
N LEU A 45 -15.70 -8.58 7.48
CA LEU A 45 -14.59 -9.35 8.04
C LEU A 45 -13.23 -8.85 7.54
N ASN A 46 -13.14 -8.40 6.29
CA ASN A 46 -11.88 -7.97 5.67
C ASN A 46 -11.60 -6.47 5.82
N GLY A 47 -12.49 -5.70 6.46
CA GLY A 47 -12.32 -4.26 6.64
C GLY A 47 -12.40 -3.43 5.35
N TYR A 48 -12.77 -4.04 4.24
CA TYR A 48 -13.00 -3.33 2.98
C TYR A 48 -14.37 -2.66 2.99
N GLY A 49 -14.43 -1.41 2.51
CA GLY A 49 -15.72 -0.78 2.26
C GLY A 49 -16.53 -1.63 1.26
N GLN A 50 -17.83 -1.80 1.52
CA GLN A 50 -18.75 -2.67 0.75
C GLN A 50 -18.56 -2.55 -0.77
N ARG A 51 -18.39 -1.32 -1.29
CA ARG A 51 -18.22 -1.08 -2.74
C ARG A 51 -16.93 -1.68 -3.31
N ARG A 52 -15.86 -1.75 -2.54
CA ARG A 52 -14.60 -2.38 -2.98
C ARG A 52 -14.68 -3.89 -3.03
N ALA A 53 -15.54 -4.50 -2.22
CA ALA A 53 -15.73 -5.95 -2.20
C ALA A 53 -16.30 -6.48 -3.53
N LEU A 54 -17.01 -5.66 -4.33
CA LEU A 54 -17.47 -6.04 -5.67
C LEU A 54 -16.35 -6.53 -6.58
N PHE A 55 -15.17 -5.93 -6.45
CA PHE A 55 -13.99 -6.25 -7.24
C PHE A 55 -12.93 -7.02 -6.43
N ALA A 56 -13.32 -7.52 -5.24
CA ALA A 56 -12.40 -8.14 -4.30
C ALA A 56 -12.00 -9.58 -4.69
N GLY A 57 -11.75 -9.82 -5.95
CA GLY A 57 -11.23 -11.06 -6.45
C GLY A 57 -11.67 -11.34 -7.88
N ALA A 58 -10.97 -12.26 -8.53
CA ALA A 58 -11.28 -12.71 -9.87
C ALA A 58 -12.75 -13.16 -9.99
N ALA A 59 -13.22 -13.90 -9.00
CA ALA A 59 -14.61 -14.40 -8.97
C ALA A 59 -15.67 -13.28 -8.98
N GLY A 60 -15.41 -12.15 -8.33
CA GLY A 60 -16.34 -11.02 -8.31
C GLY A 60 -16.52 -10.36 -9.68
N VAL A 61 -15.41 -10.07 -10.35
CA VAL A 61 -15.41 -9.48 -11.70
C VAL A 61 -15.97 -10.47 -12.73
N ASP A 62 -15.57 -11.75 -12.66
CA ASP A 62 -16.07 -12.80 -13.53
C ASP A 62 -17.59 -12.95 -13.40
N ARG A 63 -18.13 -12.98 -12.18
CA ARG A 63 -19.55 -13.03 -11.92
C ARG A 63 -20.28 -11.84 -12.55
N LEU A 64 -19.86 -10.61 -12.29
CA LEU A 64 -20.48 -9.41 -12.84
C LEU A 64 -20.51 -9.42 -14.37
N TYR A 65 -19.44 -9.92 -14.99
CA TYR A 65 -19.30 -10.03 -16.44
C TYR A 65 -20.23 -11.11 -17.02
N ARG A 66 -20.23 -12.32 -16.47
CA ARG A 66 -21.06 -13.45 -16.93
C ARG A 66 -22.55 -13.22 -16.76
N GLU A 67 -22.94 -12.65 -15.62
CA GLU A 67 -24.33 -12.29 -15.33
C GLU A 67 -24.81 -11.05 -16.10
N ARG A 68 -23.94 -10.41 -16.88
CA ARG A 68 -24.27 -9.19 -17.62
C ARG A 68 -24.84 -8.11 -16.72
N ASN A 69 -24.28 -7.95 -15.50
CA ASN A 69 -24.77 -6.95 -14.56
C ASN A 69 -24.86 -5.56 -15.24
N PRO A 70 -26.01 -4.90 -15.28
CA PRO A 70 -26.21 -3.69 -16.09
C PRO A 70 -25.33 -2.52 -15.65
N HIS A 71 -25.03 -2.40 -14.37
CA HIS A 71 -24.13 -1.37 -13.84
C HIS A 71 -22.68 -1.65 -14.26
N TYR A 72 -22.28 -2.90 -14.17
CA TYR A 72 -20.97 -3.33 -14.60
C TYR A 72 -20.76 -3.14 -16.11
N MET A 73 -21.73 -3.56 -16.93
CA MET A 73 -21.62 -3.44 -18.39
C MET A 73 -21.56 -1.97 -18.84
N ARG A 74 -22.31 -1.07 -18.20
CA ARG A 74 -22.25 0.37 -18.46
C ARG A 74 -20.86 0.92 -18.08
N MET A 75 -20.38 0.60 -16.88
CA MET A 75 -19.04 0.97 -16.42
C MET A 75 -17.95 0.53 -17.41
N VAL A 76 -18.00 -0.71 -17.87
CA VAL A 76 -17.05 -1.28 -18.85
C VAL A 76 -17.15 -0.54 -20.18
N GLY A 77 -18.36 -0.27 -20.67
CA GLY A 77 -18.57 0.48 -21.92
C GLY A 77 -17.94 1.87 -21.85
N ASP A 78 -18.25 2.64 -20.82
CA ASP A 78 -17.70 3.98 -20.63
C ASP A 78 -16.17 3.97 -20.45
N PHE A 79 -15.62 2.96 -19.76
CA PHE A 79 -14.18 2.78 -19.64
C PHE A 79 -13.52 2.55 -21.00
N ILE A 80 -14.06 1.64 -21.82
CA ILE A 80 -13.54 1.36 -23.16
C ILE A 80 -13.59 2.63 -24.01
N ASP A 81 -14.74 3.29 -24.09
CA ASP A 81 -14.93 4.46 -24.93
C ASP A 81 -13.98 5.59 -24.57
N ARG A 82 -13.70 5.76 -23.29
CA ARG A 82 -12.79 6.79 -22.81
C ARG A 82 -11.31 6.46 -23.03
N PHE A 83 -10.92 5.19 -22.82
CA PHE A 83 -9.48 4.83 -22.72
C PHE A 83 -8.95 3.98 -23.88
N ARG A 84 -9.78 3.52 -24.82
CA ARG A 84 -9.31 2.68 -25.95
C ARG A 84 -8.19 3.31 -26.80
N ASN A 85 -8.12 4.64 -26.82
CA ASN A 85 -7.14 5.39 -27.61
C ASN A 85 -5.98 5.94 -26.75
N PHE A 86 -5.89 5.58 -25.48
CA PHE A 86 -4.78 5.96 -24.63
C PHE A 86 -3.51 5.20 -25.00
N ASP A 87 -2.38 5.65 -24.49
CA ASP A 87 -1.09 5.00 -24.72
C ASP A 87 -0.77 3.99 -23.62
N LEU A 88 -1.24 4.25 -22.38
CA LEU A 88 -0.99 3.42 -21.21
C LEU A 88 -2.19 3.40 -20.26
N ILE A 89 -2.47 2.22 -19.71
CA ILE A 89 -3.43 2.01 -18.63
C ILE A 89 -2.70 1.29 -17.49
N VAL A 90 -2.59 1.95 -16.33
CA VAL A 90 -2.02 1.38 -15.11
C VAL A 90 -3.15 1.12 -14.11
N MET A 91 -3.36 -0.14 -13.77
CA MET A 91 -4.32 -0.55 -12.75
C MET A 91 -3.59 -0.86 -11.45
N GLY A 92 -3.58 0.12 -10.53
CA GLY A 92 -3.04 -0.07 -9.19
C GLY A 92 -4.03 -0.80 -8.29
N PHE A 93 -3.55 -1.60 -7.35
CA PHE A 93 -4.27 -2.37 -6.32
C PHE A 93 -5.07 -3.57 -6.80
N TYR A 94 -5.90 -3.45 -7.82
CA TYR A 94 -6.71 -4.53 -8.37
C TYR A 94 -7.28 -4.18 -9.73
N ASN A 95 -7.59 -5.19 -10.48
CA ASN A 95 -8.27 -5.05 -11.76
C ASN A 95 -9.80 -5.10 -11.57
N PHE A 96 -10.52 -4.20 -12.24
CA PHE A 96 -11.99 -4.16 -12.25
C PHE A 96 -12.60 -4.45 -13.62
N ILE A 97 -11.79 -4.68 -14.65
CA ILE A 97 -12.24 -5.03 -16.00
C ILE A 97 -11.99 -6.52 -16.26
N HIS A 98 -12.98 -7.21 -16.77
CA HIS A 98 -12.81 -8.62 -17.12
C HIS A 98 -11.67 -8.82 -18.14
N PRO A 99 -10.78 -9.83 -17.96
CA PRO A 99 -9.59 -9.98 -18.80
C PRO A 99 -9.91 -10.13 -20.28
N GLU A 100 -10.98 -10.82 -20.66
CA GLU A 100 -11.39 -10.91 -22.07
C GLU A 100 -11.69 -9.56 -22.70
N VAL A 101 -12.28 -8.64 -21.94
CA VAL A 101 -12.56 -7.26 -22.40
C VAL A 101 -11.25 -6.50 -22.60
N LEU A 102 -10.31 -6.62 -21.64
CA LEU A 102 -8.98 -6.00 -21.79
C LEU A 102 -8.26 -6.41 -23.07
N VAL A 103 -8.32 -7.69 -23.39
CA VAL A 103 -7.65 -8.24 -24.59
C VAL A 103 -8.38 -7.86 -25.88
N ARG A 104 -9.71 -7.95 -25.89
CA ARG A 104 -10.50 -7.76 -27.12
C ARG A 104 -10.71 -6.31 -27.48
N GLU A 105 -10.95 -5.44 -26.51
CA GLU A 105 -11.41 -4.08 -26.74
C GLU A 105 -10.30 -3.02 -26.54
N LEU A 106 -9.30 -3.29 -25.71
CA LEU A 106 -8.20 -2.37 -25.42
C LEU A 106 -6.89 -2.81 -26.08
N LYS A 107 -6.91 -2.83 -27.41
CA LYS A 107 -5.76 -3.33 -28.22
C LYS A 107 -4.60 -2.33 -28.27
N LYS A 108 -4.88 -1.03 -28.29
CA LYS A 108 -3.85 0.02 -28.41
C LYS A 108 -3.07 0.25 -27.12
N PRO A 109 -3.72 0.46 -25.92
CA PRO A 109 -2.98 0.78 -24.73
C PRO A 109 -2.07 -0.33 -24.25
N ILE A 110 -0.89 0.01 -23.78
CA ILE A 110 -0.11 -0.85 -22.88
C ILE A 110 -0.89 -0.98 -21.57
N LYS A 111 -1.02 -2.17 -21.04
CA LYS A 111 -1.78 -2.47 -19.82
C LYS A 111 -0.85 -3.02 -18.77
N VAL A 112 -0.77 -2.35 -17.61
CA VAL A 112 0.07 -2.74 -16.48
C VAL A 112 -0.76 -2.93 -15.23
N LEU A 113 -0.52 -4.03 -14.51
CA LEU A 113 -1.19 -4.36 -13.27
C LEU A 113 -0.26 -4.14 -12.08
N GLY A 114 -0.72 -3.37 -11.11
CA GLY A 114 -0.01 -3.13 -9.86
C GLY A 114 -0.51 -4.02 -8.73
N PHE A 115 0.42 -4.66 -8.03
CA PHE A 115 0.15 -5.47 -6.84
C PHE A 115 0.55 -4.68 -5.59
N ILE A 116 -0.40 -3.90 -5.09
CA ILE A 116 -0.23 -3.00 -3.95
C ILE A 116 -0.91 -3.60 -2.70
N ASP A 117 -0.91 -4.91 -2.57
CA ASP A 117 -1.63 -5.58 -1.50
C ASP A 117 -0.78 -6.71 -0.89
N ASP A 118 -1.29 -7.32 0.18
CA ASP A 118 -0.65 -8.48 0.80
C ASP A 118 -0.59 -9.70 -0.15
N PRO A 119 0.23 -10.72 0.18
CA PRO A 119 0.40 -11.89 -0.68
C PRO A 119 -0.89 -12.62 -1.02
N LEU A 120 -1.81 -12.77 -0.07
CA LEU A 120 -3.06 -13.48 -0.30
C LEU A 120 -3.95 -12.72 -1.29
N SER A 121 -4.05 -11.40 -1.14
CA SER A 121 -4.77 -10.53 -2.07
C SER A 121 -4.14 -10.55 -3.45
N THR A 122 -2.81 -10.62 -3.54
CA THR A 122 -2.07 -10.75 -4.81
C THR A 122 -2.49 -12.01 -5.55
N TYR A 123 -2.56 -13.16 -4.87
CA TYR A 123 -3.03 -14.40 -5.49
C TYR A 123 -4.49 -14.33 -5.95
N GLN A 124 -5.36 -13.80 -5.13
CA GLN A 124 -6.80 -13.79 -5.40
C GLN A 124 -7.23 -12.75 -6.43
N ARG A 125 -6.57 -11.60 -6.47
CA ARG A 125 -7.01 -10.41 -7.21
C ARG A 125 -6.17 -10.07 -8.42
N GLY A 126 -4.92 -10.49 -8.45
CA GLY A 126 -3.97 -10.07 -9.45
C GLY A 126 -3.57 -11.18 -10.40
N ILE A 127 -2.99 -12.26 -9.88
CA ILE A 127 -2.40 -13.33 -10.70
C ILE A 127 -3.40 -13.92 -11.72
N PRO A 128 -4.67 -14.18 -11.38
CA PRO A 128 -5.63 -14.72 -12.36
C PRO A 128 -5.90 -13.81 -13.56
N TYR A 129 -5.58 -12.53 -13.46
CA TYR A 129 -5.79 -11.57 -14.55
C TYR A 129 -4.53 -11.24 -15.33
N LEU A 130 -3.36 -11.62 -14.82
CA LEU A 130 -2.07 -11.16 -15.34
C LEU A 130 -1.85 -11.48 -16.81
N TRP A 131 -2.46 -12.55 -17.31
CA TRP A 131 -2.39 -12.92 -18.73
C TRP A 131 -2.94 -11.86 -19.68
N ALA A 132 -3.85 -10.99 -19.22
CA ALA A 132 -4.45 -9.92 -20.01
C ALA A 132 -3.64 -8.60 -19.98
N PHE A 133 -2.55 -8.55 -19.23
CA PHE A 133 -1.69 -7.39 -19.07
C PHE A 133 -0.34 -7.60 -19.79
N ASP A 134 0.31 -6.49 -20.12
CA ASP A 134 1.61 -6.48 -20.78
C ASP A 134 2.77 -6.53 -19.78
N GLY A 135 2.53 -6.15 -18.53
CA GLY A 135 3.49 -6.20 -17.42
C GLY A 135 2.83 -6.04 -16.07
N ALA A 136 3.61 -6.19 -15.01
CA ALA A 136 3.18 -6.00 -13.63
C ALA A 136 4.24 -5.31 -12.77
N PHE A 137 3.81 -4.57 -11.73
CA PHE A 137 4.72 -4.08 -10.71
C PHE A 137 4.27 -4.50 -9.31
N PHE A 138 5.24 -4.67 -8.41
CA PHE A 138 5.05 -5.13 -7.05
C PHE A 138 5.64 -4.15 -6.06
N ILE A 139 4.96 -3.93 -4.96
CA ILE A 139 5.43 -3.04 -3.90
C ILE A 139 6.52 -3.64 -3.01
N SER A 140 6.65 -4.95 -3.02
CA SER A 140 7.66 -5.66 -2.23
C SER A 140 8.78 -6.18 -3.14
N PRO A 141 10.05 -5.89 -2.84
CA PRO A 141 11.18 -6.48 -3.58
C PRO A 141 11.23 -8.00 -3.42
N GLY A 142 10.71 -8.55 -2.32
CA GLY A 142 10.62 -9.99 -2.11
C GLY A 142 9.79 -10.73 -3.16
N TYR A 143 8.81 -10.08 -3.79
CA TYR A 143 8.06 -10.68 -4.90
C TYR A 143 8.91 -10.86 -6.16
N ILE A 144 9.88 -9.99 -6.39
CA ILE A 144 10.77 -10.06 -7.55
C ILE A 144 11.88 -11.09 -7.32
N ASP A 145 12.44 -11.14 -6.12
CA ASP A 145 13.60 -11.99 -5.80
C ASP A 145 13.22 -13.38 -5.30
N ASN A 146 12.00 -13.55 -4.82
CA ASN A 146 11.54 -14.85 -4.34
C ASN A 146 11.16 -15.73 -5.53
N GLN A 147 11.86 -16.86 -5.69
CA GLN A 147 11.61 -17.82 -6.79
C GLN A 147 10.17 -18.32 -6.86
N LEU A 148 9.40 -18.24 -5.77
CA LEU A 148 7.97 -18.60 -5.77
C LEU A 148 7.14 -17.61 -6.60
N PHE A 149 7.43 -16.31 -6.53
CA PHE A 149 6.69 -15.29 -7.27
C PHE A 149 7.33 -14.89 -8.57
N ASP A 150 8.61 -14.59 -8.57
CA ASP A 150 9.37 -14.23 -9.76
C ASP A 150 9.36 -15.37 -10.78
N GLY A 151 9.66 -16.56 -10.33
CA GLY A 151 9.56 -17.75 -11.17
C GLY A 151 8.12 -18.08 -11.57
N ALA A 152 7.09 -17.79 -10.78
CA ALA A 152 5.70 -18.05 -11.14
C ALA A 152 5.19 -17.02 -12.15
N ILE A 153 5.45 -15.73 -11.96
CA ILE A 153 4.97 -14.68 -12.85
C ILE A 153 5.65 -14.79 -14.21
N GLN A 154 6.96 -14.94 -14.24
CA GLN A 154 7.69 -15.12 -15.50
C GLN A 154 7.40 -16.45 -16.17
N ARG A 155 7.30 -17.55 -15.41
CA ARG A 155 7.01 -18.88 -15.96
C ARG A 155 5.56 -19.09 -16.35
N TRP A 156 4.60 -18.60 -15.57
CA TRP A 156 3.18 -18.80 -15.84
C TRP A 156 2.58 -17.78 -16.78
N ALA A 157 3.03 -16.54 -16.71
CA ALA A 157 2.48 -15.47 -17.51
C ALA A 157 3.44 -14.92 -18.56
N GLY A 158 4.73 -15.21 -18.48
CA GLY A 158 5.75 -14.68 -19.40
C GLY A 158 5.80 -13.14 -19.42
N LYS A 159 5.45 -12.50 -18.29
CA LYS A 159 5.27 -11.06 -18.22
C LYS A 159 6.46 -10.38 -17.56
N PRO A 160 6.93 -9.25 -18.10
CA PRO A 160 7.85 -8.38 -17.41
C PRO A 160 7.27 -7.93 -16.06
N ALA A 161 8.11 -7.94 -15.04
CA ALA A 161 7.76 -7.48 -13.71
C ALA A 161 8.84 -6.54 -13.14
N MET A 162 8.42 -5.54 -12.36
CA MET A 162 9.34 -4.67 -11.65
C MET A 162 8.93 -4.49 -10.20
N TRP A 163 9.90 -4.25 -9.33
CA TRP A 163 9.63 -3.69 -8.02
C TRP A 163 9.42 -2.18 -8.12
N TRP A 164 8.34 -1.70 -7.52
CA TRP A 164 8.04 -0.28 -7.42
C TRP A 164 7.72 0.08 -5.96
N PRO A 165 8.50 0.98 -5.32
CA PRO A 165 8.26 1.40 -3.95
C PRO A 165 6.87 1.99 -3.77
N LEU A 166 6.14 1.59 -2.71
CA LEU A 166 4.78 2.05 -2.46
C LEU A 166 4.76 3.50 -1.97
N VAL A 167 5.04 4.42 -2.87
CA VAL A 167 4.87 5.86 -2.64
C VAL A 167 3.76 6.35 -3.54
N THR A 168 2.52 6.25 -3.06
CA THR A 168 1.32 6.56 -3.84
C THR A 168 0.82 8.00 -3.66
N VAL A 169 1.45 8.75 -2.78
CA VAL A 169 1.10 10.15 -2.48
C VAL A 169 2.38 10.95 -2.21
N PRO A 170 2.41 12.22 -2.60
CA PRO A 170 3.51 13.10 -2.22
C PRO A 170 3.52 13.33 -0.71
N PHE A 171 4.70 13.34 -0.11
CA PHE A 171 4.89 13.75 1.28
C PHE A 171 5.42 15.19 1.33
N SER A 172 5.08 15.89 2.42
CA SER A 172 5.57 17.24 2.63
C SER A 172 7.01 17.22 3.09
N GLN A 173 7.90 17.86 2.34
CA GLN A 173 9.27 18.06 2.76
C GLN A 173 9.34 19.20 3.78
N PRO A 174 10.11 19.06 4.88
CA PRO A 174 10.36 20.17 5.79
C PRO A 174 11.19 21.26 5.10
N GLU A 175 10.92 22.53 5.42
CA GLU A 175 11.67 23.65 4.83
C GLU A 175 13.17 23.56 5.07
N LYS A 176 13.58 23.04 6.24
CA LYS A 176 14.97 22.79 6.61
C LYS A 176 15.06 21.47 7.37
N ALA A 177 15.90 20.56 6.88
CA ALA A 177 16.22 19.31 7.54
C ALA A 177 17.63 19.41 8.18
N ASP A 178 17.86 20.43 8.99
CA ASP A 178 19.10 20.62 9.73
C ASP A 178 19.14 19.77 11.03
N LYS A 179 20.23 19.84 11.77
CA LYS A 179 20.41 19.10 13.02
C LYS A 179 19.26 19.35 14.02
N ARG A 180 18.74 20.57 14.06
CA ARG A 180 17.64 20.94 15.00
C ARG A 180 16.34 20.24 14.65
N PHE A 181 16.05 20.05 13.35
CA PHE A 181 14.87 19.31 12.91
C PHE A 181 14.81 17.88 13.47
N PHE A 182 15.96 17.20 13.59
CA PHE A 182 16.03 15.85 14.15
C PHE A 182 16.10 15.82 15.69
N GLN A 183 16.58 16.88 16.32
CA GLN A 183 16.73 16.97 17.77
C GLN A 183 15.45 17.45 18.47
N GLN A 184 14.76 18.45 17.90
CA GLN A 184 13.62 19.11 18.55
C GLN A 184 12.33 18.32 18.32
N ARG A 185 12.24 17.11 18.90
CA ARG A 185 11.09 16.21 18.79
C ARG A 185 10.61 15.83 20.19
N ASP A 186 9.33 16.10 20.46
CA ASP A 186 8.71 15.98 21.78
C ASP A 186 7.81 14.75 21.94
N VAL A 187 7.47 14.06 20.84
CA VAL A 187 6.72 12.80 20.85
C VAL A 187 7.67 11.62 20.70
N ASP A 188 7.63 10.68 21.64
CA ASP A 188 8.59 9.56 21.64
C ASP A 188 8.29 8.58 20.50
N VAL A 189 7.08 8.00 20.48
CA VAL A 189 6.72 6.93 19.53
C VAL A 189 5.35 7.18 18.91
N VAL A 190 5.21 6.97 17.61
CA VAL A 190 3.91 7.02 16.93
C VAL A 190 3.65 5.78 16.09
N TYR A 191 2.40 5.35 16.10
CA TYR A 191 1.84 4.43 15.11
C TYR A 191 0.59 5.07 14.47
N VAL A 192 0.59 5.22 13.16
CA VAL A 192 -0.60 5.67 12.41
C VAL A 192 -1.01 4.59 11.43
N GLY A 193 -2.20 4.06 11.59
CA GLY A 193 -2.72 3.02 10.69
C GLY A 193 -3.94 2.31 11.25
N ASN A 194 -4.55 1.49 10.41
CA ASN A 194 -5.71 0.69 10.79
C ASN A 194 -5.23 -0.67 11.32
N PRO A 195 -5.27 -0.91 12.62
CA PRO A 195 -4.88 -2.20 13.16
C PRO A 195 -6.00 -3.22 12.93
N TYR A 196 -5.61 -4.40 12.52
CA TYR A 196 -6.49 -5.56 12.40
C TYR A 196 -5.69 -6.84 12.70
N GLY A 197 -6.39 -7.91 13.07
CA GLY A 197 -5.77 -9.17 13.42
C GLY A 197 -4.77 -9.03 14.58
N GLN A 198 -3.62 -9.65 14.46
CA GLN A 198 -2.56 -9.67 15.47
C GLN A 198 -1.97 -8.28 15.79
N LYS A 199 -2.08 -7.31 14.87
CA LYS A 199 -1.60 -5.95 15.14
C LYS A 199 -2.26 -5.30 16.35
N ILE A 200 -3.52 -5.62 16.60
CA ILE A 200 -4.28 -5.08 17.75
C ILE A 200 -3.60 -5.48 19.06
N GLU A 201 -3.28 -6.75 19.24
CA GLU A 201 -2.68 -7.27 20.47
C GLU A 201 -1.26 -6.71 20.66
N LYS A 202 -0.47 -6.67 19.61
CA LYS A 202 0.88 -6.10 19.62
C LYS A 202 0.85 -4.60 20.02
N LEU A 203 -0.05 -3.80 19.42
CA LEU A 203 -0.20 -2.38 19.76
C LEU A 203 -0.73 -2.13 21.18
N ILE A 204 -1.64 -2.96 21.67
CA ILE A 204 -2.11 -2.87 23.05
C ILE A 204 -0.96 -3.13 24.01
N ARG A 205 -0.11 -4.12 23.75
CA ARG A 205 1.05 -4.44 24.58
C ARG A 205 2.04 -3.28 24.63
N LEU A 206 2.40 -2.72 23.48
CA LEU A 206 3.25 -1.52 23.39
C LEU A 206 2.67 -0.33 24.14
N LYS A 207 1.37 -0.04 23.93
CA LYS A 207 0.71 1.08 24.63
C LYS A 207 0.65 0.90 26.13
N ARG A 208 0.49 -0.33 26.62
CA ARG A 208 0.54 -0.61 28.07
C ARG A 208 1.93 -0.35 28.65
N HIS A 209 2.98 -0.68 27.90
CA HIS A 209 4.35 -0.46 28.35
C HIS A 209 4.72 1.02 28.32
N PHE A 210 4.48 1.72 27.21
CA PHE A 210 4.93 3.10 27.00
C PHE A 210 3.96 4.16 27.53
N GLY A 211 2.73 3.81 27.84
CA GLY A 211 1.73 4.78 28.30
C GLY A 211 1.56 5.94 27.33
N ASP A 212 1.67 7.17 27.84
CA ASP A 212 1.50 8.37 27.04
C ASP A 212 2.69 8.70 26.13
N ARG A 213 3.81 8.03 26.31
CA ARG A 213 4.98 8.12 25.41
C ARG A 213 4.71 7.52 24.02
N MET A 214 3.63 6.73 23.86
CA MET A 214 3.24 6.17 22.58
C MET A 214 1.89 6.71 22.11
N CYS A 215 1.87 7.35 20.95
CA CYS A 215 0.66 7.79 20.27
C CYS A 215 0.19 6.76 19.24
N ILE A 216 -1.10 6.43 19.26
CA ILE A 216 -1.69 5.52 18.28
C ILE A 216 -2.90 6.20 17.63
N HIS A 217 -2.86 6.30 16.30
CA HIS A 217 -3.93 6.90 15.48
C HIS A 217 -4.39 5.94 14.37
N GLY A 218 -5.66 6.07 13.96
CA GLY A 218 -6.24 5.26 12.89
C GLY A 218 -7.69 4.86 13.17
N ARG A 219 -8.21 4.00 12.30
CA ARG A 219 -9.57 3.43 12.48
C ARG A 219 -9.45 2.03 13.07
N TRP A 220 -9.96 1.85 14.29
CA TRP A 220 -10.02 0.54 14.94
C TRP A 220 -11.32 -0.18 14.57
N GLN A 221 -11.22 -1.44 14.18
CA GLN A 221 -12.36 -2.22 13.69
C GLN A 221 -13.41 -2.51 14.78
N PHE A 222 -13.00 -2.55 16.04
CA PHE A 222 -13.88 -2.88 17.15
C PHE A 222 -14.17 -1.66 18.01
N LYS A 223 -15.15 -0.86 17.56
CA LYS A 223 -15.67 0.27 18.32
C LYS A 223 -17.01 -0.09 18.95
N GLY A 224 -17.30 0.48 20.13
CA GLY A 224 -18.60 0.36 20.78
C GLY A 224 -18.92 -1.04 21.35
N TYR A 225 -20.12 -1.53 21.04
CA TYR A 225 -20.68 -2.75 21.64
C TYR A 225 -19.82 -4.00 21.40
N LEU A 226 -19.24 -4.16 20.21
CA LEU A 226 -18.34 -5.29 19.92
C LEU A 226 -17.05 -5.27 20.75
N GLY A 227 -16.52 -4.09 21.02
CA GLY A 227 -15.39 -3.93 21.94
C GLY A 227 -15.75 -4.35 23.37
N PHE A 228 -16.93 -3.97 23.84
CA PHE A 228 -17.46 -4.37 25.13
C PHE A 228 -17.62 -5.89 25.25
N VAL A 229 -18.26 -6.53 24.26
CA VAL A 229 -18.43 -8.00 24.22
C VAL A 229 -17.09 -8.72 24.20
N ARG A 230 -16.11 -8.25 23.45
CA ARG A 230 -14.74 -8.80 23.47
C ARG A 230 -14.09 -8.70 24.84
N GLY A 231 -14.27 -7.57 25.52
CA GLY A 231 -13.80 -7.40 26.91
C GLY A 231 -14.39 -8.40 27.89
N LEU A 232 -15.70 -8.67 27.78
CA LEU A 232 -16.38 -9.69 28.58
C LEU A 232 -15.84 -11.13 28.31
N LEU A 233 -15.36 -11.38 27.10
CA LEU A 233 -14.74 -12.66 26.70
C LEU A 233 -13.23 -12.73 27.03
N GLY A 234 -12.71 -11.80 27.81
CA GLY A 234 -11.28 -11.74 28.17
C GLY A 234 -10.34 -11.43 26.99
N LYS A 235 -10.88 -10.99 25.85
CA LYS A 235 -10.06 -10.60 24.69
C LYS A 235 -9.52 -9.18 24.88
N PRO A 236 -8.29 -8.89 24.45
CA PRO A 236 -7.71 -7.54 24.61
C PRO A 236 -8.55 -6.51 23.87
N VAL A 237 -8.87 -5.41 24.58
CA VAL A 237 -9.59 -4.26 24.07
C VAL A 237 -8.70 -3.05 24.23
N TYR A 238 -8.62 -2.21 23.21
CA TYR A 238 -7.88 -0.97 23.31
C TYR A 238 -8.60 0.01 24.25
N PRO A 239 -7.97 0.44 25.36
CA PRO A 239 -8.67 1.18 26.41
C PRO A 239 -8.98 2.64 26.06
N HIS A 240 -8.38 3.18 24.98
CA HIS A 240 -8.48 4.59 24.65
C HIS A 240 -9.16 4.84 23.30
N ARG A 241 -9.78 6.01 23.17
CA ARG A 241 -10.36 6.47 21.89
C ARG A 241 -9.22 6.75 20.90
N VAL A 242 -9.18 5.99 19.79
CA VAL A 242 -8.27 6.25 18.68
C VAL A 242 -8.94 7.18 17.67
N ILE A 243 -8.28 8.27 17.34
CA ILE A 243 -8.78 9.31 16.44
C ILE A 243 -8.02 9.21 15.12
N SER A 244 -8.75 9.30 14.00
CA SER A 244 -8.14 9.46 12.68
C SER A 244 -7.63 10.89 12.53
N LEU A 245 -6.45 11.03 11.95
CA LEU A 245 -5.82 12.31 11.66
C LEU A 245 -6.12 12.74 10.23
N THR A 246 -6.25 14.06 10.00
CA THR A 246 -6.13 14.63 8.64
C THR A 246 -4.69 14.49 8.14
N PRO A 247 -4.44 14.62 6.82
CA PRO A 247 -3.07 14.59 6.29
C PRO A 247 -2.15 15.64 6.95
N GLU A 248 -2.65 16.85 7.18
CA GLU A 248 -1.90 17.96 7.79
C GLU A 248 -1.59 17.70 9.26
N GLU A 249 -2.55 17.19 10.03
CA GLU A 249 -2.35 16.80 11.42
C GLU A 249 -1.33 15.67 11.53
N ARG A 250 -1.39 14.70 10.60
CA ARG A 250 -0.45 13.59 10.54
C ARG A 250 0.97 14.08 10.25
N THR A 251 1.15 14.95 9.27
CA THR A 251 2.45 15.55 8.93
C THR A 251 3.03 16.30 10.13
N ARG A 252 2.23 17.15 10.79
CA ARG A 252 2.67 17.87 11.98
C ARG A 252 3.06 16.95 13.14
N LEU A 253 2.31 15.86 13.36
CA LEU A 253 2.64 14.86 14.35
C LEU A 253 3.96 14.17 14.02
N TYR A 254 4.16 13.78 12.77
CA TYR A 254 5.39 13.10 12.34
C TYR A 254 6.63 13.97 12.48
N TRP A 255 6.55 15.26 12.19
CA TRP A 255 7.67 16.17 12.38
C TRP A 255 8.06 16.36 13.85
N LYS A 256 7.18 16.06 14.80
CA LYS A 256 7.44 16.12 16.24
C LYS A 256 7.82 14.77 16.85
N THR A 257 7.80 13.69 16.09
CA THR A 257 7.97 12.33 16.60
C THR A 257 9.38 11.83 16.37
N LYS A 258 9.97 11.20 17.40
CA LYS A 258 11.30 10.60 17.37
C LYS A 258 11.32 9.29 16.61
N ILE A 259 10.39 8.36 16.92
CA ILE A 259 10.34 6.99 16.40
C ILE A 259 8.99 6.73 15.75
N GLY A 260 8.99 6.40 14.46
CA GLY A 260 7.83 5.91 13.72
C GLY A 260 7.78 4.39 13.77
N PHE A 261 6.76 3.84 14.43
CA PHE A 261 6.59 2.40 14.57
C PHE A 261 5.80 1.82 13.40
N ASN A 262 6.34 0.79 12.78
CA ASN A 262 5.72 0.09 11.68
C ASN A 262 5.60 -1.41 11.96
N MET A 263 4.55 -2.03 11.41
CA MET A 263 4.36 -3.47 11.35
C MET A 263 3.55 -3.85 10.11
N HIS A 264 3.88 -5.00 9.53
CA HIS A 264 3.16 -5.58 8.41
C HIS A 264 1.95 -6.41 8.88
N PHE A 265 1.11 -6.81 7.92
CA PHE A 265 -0.13 -7.55 8.25
C PHE A 265 0.13 -9.00 8.60
N SER A 266 1.00 -9.65 7.84
CA SER A 266 1.35 -11.04 8.01
C SER A 266 2.85 -11.21 8.21
N GLU A 267 3.24 -12.37 8.72
CA GLU A 267 4.63 -12.81 8.82
C GLU A 267 5.12 -13.43 7.50
N HIS A 268 4.39 -13.21 6.39
CA HIS A 268 4.76 -13.75 5.10
C HIS A 268 6.08 -13.14 4.63
N PRO A 269 7.07 -13.95 4.19
CA PRO A 269 8.39 -13.45 3.85
C PRO A 269 8.43 -12.42 2.72
N CYS A 270 7.41 -12.37 1.89
CA CYS A 270 7.31 -11.38 0.82
C CYS A 270 6.55 -10.10 1.22
N GLU A 271 5.94 -10.04 2.41
CA GLU A 271 5.20 -8.87 2.86
C GLU A 271 6.14 -7.80 3.41
N THR A 272 6.57 -6.91 2.56
CA THR A 272 7.37 -5.74 2.92
C THR A 272 7.02 -4.57 2.01
N GLY A 273 7.33 -3.35 2.42
CA GLY A 273 7.15 -2.16 1.60
C GLY A 273 5.79 -1.50 1.73
N ASN A 274 5.11 -1.62 2.89
CA ASN A 274 3.89 -0.85 3.13
C ASN A 274 4.20 0.66 3.17
N LEU A 275 3.16 1.50 2.94
CA LEU A 275 3.31 2.96 2.83
C LEU A 275 4.08 3.59 4.00
N ARG A 276 3.92 3.06 5.21
CA ARG A 276 4.56 3.60 6.43
C ARG A 276 6.08 3.41 6.44
N MET A 277 6.60 2.42 5.71
CA MET A 277 8.05 2.29 5.53
C MET A 277 8.67 3.51 4.84
N TYR A 278 7.92 4.17 3.97
CA TYR A 278 8.38 5.36 3.26
C TYR A 278 7.96 6.65 3.97
N GLU A 279 6.77 6.67 4.52
CA GLU A 279 6.21 7.83 5.20
C GLU A 279 7.00 8.21 6.46
N THR A 280 7.46 7.22 7.24
CA THR A 280 8.24 7.43 8.45
C THR A 280 9.57 8.14 8.17
N PRO A 281 10.45 7.61 7.31
CA PRO A 281 11.72 8.29 6.99
C PRO A 281 11.51 9.61 6.24
N ALA A 282 10.50 9.71 5.37
CA ALA A 282 10.18 10.96 4.65
C ALA A 282 10.00 12.16 5.58
N HIS A 283 9.51 11.92 6.79
CA HIS A 283 9.29 12.94 7.82
C HIS A 283 10.42 13.00 8.87
N GLY A 284 11.54 12.31 8.64
CA GLY A 284 12.72 12.33 9.50
C GLY A 284 12.56 11.63 10.85
N MET A 285 11.61 10.74 11.00
CA MET A 285 11.54 9.84 12.15
C MET A 285 12.50 8.65 11.96
N MET A 286 13.09 8.15 13.02
CA MET A 286 13.73 6.84 12.96
C MET A 286 12.65 5.78 12.72
N MET A 287 12.77 5.04 11.64
CA MET A 287 11.84 3.95 11.34
C MET A 287 12.20 2.72 12.16
N MET A 288 11.23 2.20 12.90
CA MET A 288 11.29 0.89 13.55
C MET A 288 10.24 -0.03 12.96
N CYS A 289 10.64 -1.13 12.36
CA CYS A 289 9.79 -2.00 11.57
C CYS A 289 10.02 -3.47 11.91
N ASP A 290 8.97 -4.30 11.84
CA ASP A 290 9.11 -5.76 11.91
C ASP A 290 9.96 -6.28 10.75
N LYS A 291 10.80 -7.28 11.01
CA LYS A 291 11.55 -7.98 9.96
C LYS A 291 10.60 -8.74 9.05
N ALA A 292 10.78 -8.58 7.74
CA ALA A 292 10.36 -9.58 6.79
C ALA A 292 11.46 -10.61 6.61
N ALA A 293 11.10 -11.85 6.34
CA ALA A 293 12.08 -12.87 6.03
C ALA A 293 12.95 -12.47 4.83
N ALA A 294 14.14 -13.04 4.75
CA ALA A 294 15.03 -12.98 3.59
C ALA A 294 15.57 -11.60 3.18
N ASN A 295 15.90 -10.74 4.12
CA ASN A 295 16.61 -9.47 3.87
C ASN A 295 15.88 -8.49 2.89
N ALA A 296 14.63 -8.71 2.56
CA ALA A 296 13.89 -7.82 1.66
C ALA A 296 13.83 -6.39 2.20
N HIS A 297 13.77 -6.21 3.52
CA HIS A 297 13.81 -4.90 4.16
C HIS A 297 15.13 -4.15 3.94
N ALA A 298 16.25 -4.85 4.00
CA ALA A 298 17.59 -4.27 3.81
C ALA A 298 17.78 -3.66 2.41
N ARG A 299 17.02 -4.10 1.42
CA ARG A 299 17.02 -3.51 0.07
C ARG A 299 16.30 -2.18 0.02
N ILE A 300 15.32 -1.96 0.92
CA ILE A 300 14.55 -0.72 0.99
C ILE A 300 15.30 0.30 1.85
N PHE A 301 15.60 -0.07 3.10
CA PHE A 301 16.37 0.74 4.03
C PHE A 301 17.40 -0.13 4.76
N GLU A 302 18.65 0.32 4.81
CA GLU A 302 19.76 -0.42 5.41
C GLU A 302 19.61 -0.54 6.93
N PRO A 303 19.67 -1.78 7.48
CA PRO A 303 19.56 -2.00 8.92
C PRO A 303 20.67 -1.30 9.70
N GLY A 304 20.31 -0.60 10.79
CA GLY A 304 21.25 0.11 11.66
C GLY A 304 21.83 1.40 11.09
N ALA A 305 21.65 1.67 9.80
CA ALA A 305 22.07 2.90 9.14
C ALA A 305 20.89 3.80 8.74
N GLU A 306 19.80 3.22 8.22
CA GLU A 306 18.66 3.94 7.67
C GLU A 306 17.35 3.55 8.37
N ALA A 307 17.32 2.39 9.03
CA ALA A 307 16.17 1.88 9.78
C ALA A 307 16.59 0.89 10.86
N VAL A 308 15.67 0.60 11.80
CA VAL A 308 15.81 -0.44 12.81
C VAL A 308 14.75 -1.50 12.61
N TYR A 309 15.14 -2.78 12.68
CA TYR A 309 14.22 -3.90 12.50
C TYR A 309 14.17 -4.77 13.75
N TYR A 310 12.98 -5.31 14.06
CA TYR A 310 12.73 -6.16 15.22
C TYR A 310 12.05 -7.48 14.81
N ASP A 311 12.31 -8.55 15.55
CA ASP A 311 11.71 -9.88 15.34
C ASP A 311 10.47 -10.10 16.23
N SER A 312 10.41 -9.44 17.39
CA SER A 312 9.32 -9.60 18.35
C SER A 312 8.90 -8.27 18.98
N VAL A 313 7.72 -8.27 19.62
CA VAL A 313 7.24 -7.09 20.36
C VAL A 313 8.13 -6.81 21.59
N ASP A 314 8.71 -7.82 22.20
CA ASP A 314 9.63 -7.64 23.33
C ASP A 314 10.91 -6.97 22.89
N GLU A 315 11.52 -7.45 21.81
CA GLU A 315 12.67 -6.80 21.22
C GLU A 315 12.36 -5.36 20.77
N ALA A 316 11.17 -5.12 20.20
CA ALA A 316 10.76 -3.76 19.85
C ALA A 316 10.68 -2.83 21.05
N ILE A 317 10.20 -3.33 22.20
CA ILE A 317 10.16 -2.57 23.46
C ILE A 317 11.58 -2.20 23.90
N ASP A 318 12.48 -3.18 23.95
CA ASP A 318 13.86 -2.98 24.38
C ASP A 318 14.60 -2.00 23.44
N LEU A 319 14.43 -2.15 22.13
CA LEU A 319 15.01 -1.26 21.13
C LEU A 319 14.47 0.16 21.22
N ILE A 320 13.15 0.34 21.44
CA ILE A 320 12.56 1.68 21.63
C ILE A 320 13.17 2.35 22.86
N GLU A 321 13.23 1.65 24.01
CA GLU A 321 13.83 2.21 25.23
C GLU A 321 15.32 2.57 25.01
N TYR A 322 16.06 1.70 24.33
CA TYR A 322 17.46 1.96 23.98
C TYR A 322 17.62 3.24 23.16
N TYR A 323 16.89 3.39 22.06
CA TYR A 323 17.02 4.55 21.17
C TYR A 323 16.41 5.85 21.73
N LEU A 324 15.53 5.78 22.70
CA LEU A 324 15.07 6.97 23.42
C LEU A 324 16.14 7.52 24.37
N ILE A 325 17.04 6.68 24.86
CA ILE A 325 18.19 7.06 25.69
C ILE A 325 19.40 7.44 24.82
N HIS A 326 19.67 6.69 23.73
CA HIS A 326 20.81 6.89 22.82
C HIS A 326 20.43 7.84 21.67
N GLU A 327 20.23 9.10 22.01
CA GLU A 327 19.67 10.11 21.10
C GLU A 327 20.55 10.32 19.85
N GLU A 328 21.84 10.39 19.99
CA GLU A 328 22.76 10.64 18.86
C GLU A 328 22.68 9.51 17.82
N GLU A 329 22.64 8.26 18.27
CA GLU A 329 22.51 7.11 17.40
C GLU A 329 21.14 7.07 16.70
N ARG A 330 20.07 7.34 17.45
CA ARG A 330 18.71 7.48 16.90
C ARG A 330 18.65 8.54 15.80
N ILE A 331 19.23 9.71 16.04
CA ILE A 331 19.26 10.82 15.07
C ILE A 331 20.04 10.43 13.83
N ARG A 332 21.20 9.79 13.97
CA ARG A 332 22.00 9.32 12.83
C ARG A 332 21.21 8.38 11.93
N ILE A 333 20.50 7.41 12.50
CA ILE A 333 19.66 6.48 11.73
C ILE A 333 18.48 7.22 11.08
N ALA A 334 17.84 8.14 11.81
CA ALA A 334 16.73 8.93 11.26
C ALA A 334 17.18 9.81 10.08
N GLN A 335 18.36 10.39 10.13
CA GLN A 335 18.98 11.15 9.04
C GLN A 335 19.27 10.25 7.84
N GLY A 336 19.89 9.09 8.04
CA GLY A 336 20.16 8.13 6.97
C GLY A 336 18.88 7.71 6.24
N GLY A 337 17.83 7.36 6.98
CA GLY A 337 16.52 7.03 6.39
C GLY A 337 15.88 8.20 5.64
N PHE A 338 15.96 9.42 6.17
CA PHE A 338 15.46 10.63 5.53
C PHE A 338 16.18 10.92 4.21
N GLU A 339 17.50 10.91 4.21
CA GLU A 339 18.34 11.13 3.01
C GLU A 339 18.04 10.06 1.94
N ARG A 340 17.92 8.78 2.35
CA ARG A 340 17.56 7.68 1.47
C ARG A 340 16.20 7.92 0.80
N TYR A 341 15.19 8.29 1.59
CA TYR A 341 13.85 8.54 1.04
C TYR A 341 13.86 9.65 -0.02
N TRP A 342 14.39 10.82 0.30
CA TRP A 342 14.37 11.97 -0.61
C TRP A 342 15.29 11.80 -1.82
N ARG A 343 16.32 10.98 -1.72
CA ARG A 343 17.17 10.64 -2.85
C ARG A 343 16.52 9.65 -3.81
N ASP A 344 15.92 8.56 -3.28
CA ASP A 344 15.57 7.37 -4.07
C ASP A 344 14.06 7.11 -4.17
N TYR A 345 13.24 7.61 -3.24
CA TYR A 345 11.82 7.27 -3.12
C TYR A 345 10.88 8.47 -3.21
N GLU A 346 11.39 9.64 -3.51
CA GLU A 346 10.58 10.84 -3.70
C GLU A 346 9.49 10.58 -4.76
N TRP A 347 8.28 11.12 -4.53
CA TRP A 347 7.07 10.81 -5.28
C TRP A 347 7.21 10.98 -6.80
N GLU A 348 7.69 12.14 -7.25
CA GLU A 348 7.74 12.44 -8.70
C GLU A 348 8.74 11.54 -9.41
N LYS A 349 9.93 11.35 -8.84
CA LYS A 349 10.97 10.45 -9.37
C LYS A 349 10.47 9.01 -9.46
N ASN A 350 9.81 8.58 -8.39
CA ASN A 350 9.30 7.22 -8.29
C ASN A 350 8.19 6.96 -9.31
N LEU A 351 7.28 7.92 -9.49
CA LEU A 351 6.23 7.81 -10.50
C LEU A 351 6.79 7.86 -11.92
N MET A 352 7.77 8.74 -12.19
CA MET A 352 8.44 8.79 -13.50
C MET A 352 9.11 7.47 -13.84
N MET A 353 9.84 6.87 -12.90
CA MET A 353 10.46 5.55 -13.08
C MET A 353 9.42 4.49 -13.48
N LEU A 354 8.25 4.47 -12.83
CA LEU A 354 7.16 3.55 -13.18
C LEU A 354 6.64 3.82 -14.60
N LEU A 355 6.36 5.08 -14.95
CA LEU A 355 5.81 5.43 -16.26
C LEU A 355 6.80 5.13 -17.39
N ASP A 356 8.07 5.43 -17.21
CA ASP A 356 9.11 5.15 -18.20
C ASP A 356 9.27 3.64 -18.40
N TRP A 357 9.28 2.86 -17.33
CA TRP A 357 9.30 1.40 -17.43
C TRP A 357 8.04 0.86 -18.15
N CYS A 358 6.85 1.32 -17.79
CA CYS A 358 5.61 0.92 -18.44
C CYS A 358 5.65 1.22 -19.97
N MET A 359 6.14 2.41 -20.33
CA MET A 359 6.20 2.83 -21.73
C MET A 359 7.26 2.10 -22.56
N ALA A 360 8.24 1.47 -21.91
CA ALA A 360 9.23 0.61 -22.57
C ALA A 360 8.71 -0.81 -22.85
N LEU A 361 7.57 -1.20 -22.27
CA LEU A 361 6.96 -2.51 -22.53
C LEU A 361 6.47 -2.60 -23.97
N THR A 362 6.61 -3.80 -24.55
CA THR A 362 6.05 -4.12 -25.87
C THR A 362 4.68 -4.76 -25.71
N PRO A 363 3.63 -4.22 -26.33
CA PRO A 363 2.30 -4.85 -26.31
C PRO A 363 2.35 -6.27 -26.85
N GLN A 364 1.77 -7.24 -26.12
CA GLN A 364 1.83 -8.65 -26.45
C GLN A 364 1.16 -9.05 -27.79
N GLN A 365 0.27 -8.22 -28.31
CA GLN A 365 -0.38 -8.51 -29.60
C GLN A 365 0.58 -8.51 -30.81
N LYS A 366 1.78 -7.91 -30.69
CA LYS A 366 2.81 -7.97 -31.74
C LYS A 366 3.60 -9.28 -31.77
N LEU A 367 3.39 -10.17 -30.80
CA LEU A 367 4.11 -11.45 -30.68
C LEU A 367 3.29 -12.65 -31.14
N ARG A 368 2.06 -12.47 -31.65
CA ARG A 368 1.18 -13.56 -32.12
C ARG A 368 0.72 -13.43 -33.57
N ASP A 369 1.21 -12.44 -34.28
CA ASP A 369 1.17 -12.33 -35.74
C ASP A 369 2.52 -12.75 -36.30
#